data_6053b427b944087da3fdee79ae88a1cb
#
_entry.id   6053b427b944087da3fdee79ae88a1cb
#
_cell.length_a   1.000
_cell.length_b   1.000
_cell.length_c   1.000
_cell.angle_alpha   90.00
_cell.angle_beta   90.00
_cell.angle_gamma   90.00
#
_symmetry.space_group_name_H-M   'P 1'
#
loop_
_entity.id
_entity.type
_entity.pdbx_description
1 polymer ?
#
loop_
_entity_poly.entity_id
_entity_poly.type
_entity_poly.pdbx_seq_one_letter_code
_entity_poly.pdbx_strand_id
1 'polypeptide(L)'
;MTPENEIRSWTRSSDATYLCSTDPKLVQLDALGAALASDMLWWAQPLAEDELRRTVEHSLCFGLYVIGQTTADGGNEDPSSPPLGKTGEMVGFARLITDYATFGWLTDVYVLPEHRGKGLGQWLTRCLDEVVSAWPRLRRCMLVAGNPTTAKMYESALGMNIVCEKGTGSGLFIMEKPGRVAITPKNHH
;
A
#
# COMPACT_ATOMS: atom_id res chain seq x y z
N MET A 1 -1.32 -5.37 25.52
CA MET A 1 -1.09 -4.40 24.43
C MET A 1 -1.01 -5.24 23.17
N THR A 2 -2.05 -5.20 22.35
CA THR A 2 -2.11 -5.88 21.07
C THR A 2 -1.19 -5.18 20.08
N PRO A 3 -0.47 -5.89 19.18
CA PRO A 3 0.41 -5.27 18.18
C PRO A 3 -0.33 -4.43 17.13
N GLU A 4 -1.60 -4.18 17.35
CA GLU A 4 -2.61 -3.77 16.35
C GLU A 4 -2.48 -2.33 15.88
N ASN A 5 -1.62 -1.52 16.48
CA ASN A 5 -1.53 -0.09 16.13
C ASN A 5 -0.11 0.48 16.22
N GLU A 6 0.89 -0.35 15.98
CA GLU A 6 2.26 0.16 15.89
C GLU A 6 2.44 0.92 14.59
N ILE A 7 2.61 2.24 14.72
CA ILE A 7 2.97 3.07 13.57
C ILE A 7 4.35 2.62 13.08
N ARG A 8 4.44 2.30 11.79
CA ARG A 8 5.69 1.91 11.13
C ARG A 8 6.04 2.90 10.04
N SER A 9 7.33 3.09 9.84
CA SER A 9 7.85 3.97 8.79
C SER A 9 9.11 3.38 8.19
N TRP A 10 9.24 3.58 6.89
CA TRP A 10 10.40 3.15 6.09
C TRP A 10 10.88 4.32 5.26
N THR A 11 12.18 4.44 5.08
CA THR A 11 12.78 5.46 4.20
C THR A 11 13.55 4.79 3.07
N ARG A 12 13.54 5.41 1.91
CA ARG A 12 14.29 5.00 0.74
C ARG A 12 14.83 6.24 0.03
N SER A 13 16.13 6.27 -0.18
CA SER A 13 16.78 7.34 -0.95
C SER A 13 17.19 6.83 -2.32
N SER A 14 16.93 7.63 -3.36
CA SER A 14 17.36 7.41 -4.74
C SER A 14 17.66 8.76 -5.39
N ASP A 15 16.88 9.21 -6.36
CA ASP A 15 16.84 10.57 -6.93
C ASP A 15 16.15 11.59 -6.00
N ALA A 16 15.37 11.08 -5.07
CA ALA A 16 14.76 11.81 -3.96
C ALA A 16 14.69 10.89 -2.74
N THR A 17 14.40 11.45 -1.58
CA THR A 17 14.13 10.67 -0.37
C THR A 17 12.63 10.48 -0.23
N TYR A 18 12.22 9.23 -0.10
CA TYR A 18 10.84 8.81 0.06
C TYR A 18 10.61 8.22 1.45
N LEU A 19 9.45 8.51 2.02
CA LEU A 19 8.94 7.94 3.26
C LEU A 19 7.71 7.09 2.93
N CYS A 20 7.66 5.86 3.42
CA CYS A 20 6.42 5.09 3.52
C CYS A 20 6.03 5.05 5.01
N SER A 21 4.78 5.35 5.35
CA SER A 21 4.34 5.37 6.75
C SER A 21 2.93 4.84 6.90
N THR A 22 2.69 4.13 8.03
CA THR A 22 1.35 3.70 8.45
C THR A 22 0.67 4.69 9.40
N ASP A 23 1.26 5.85 9.67
CA ASP A 23 0.64 6.88 10.51
C ASP A 23 -0.56 7.51 9.80
N PRO A 24 -1.80 7.28 10.26
CA PRO A 24 -2.99 7.82 9.63
C PRO A 24 -3.04 9.35 9.68
N LYS A 25 -2.30 9.99 10.60
CA LYS A 25 -2.22 11.45 10.72
C LYS A 25 -1.46 12.09 9.55
N LEU A 26 -0.64 11.33 8.85
CA LEU A 26 0.11 11.81 7.69
C LEU A 26 -0.70 11.74 6.41
N VAL A 27 -1.82 11.01 6.38
CA VAL A 27 -2.65 10.85 5.18
C VAL A 27 -3.25 12.20 4.78
N GLN A 28 -2.90 12.65 3.57
CA GLN A 28 -3.40 13.89 2.98
C GLN A 28 -4.72 13.60 2.27
N LEU A 29 -5.84 13.88 2.94
CA LEU A 29 -7.18 13.54 2.43
C LEU A 29 -7.49 14.22 1.10
N ASP A 30 -7.05 15.47 0.90
CA ASP A 30 -7.26 16.19 -0.37
C ASP A 30 -6.52 15.48 -1.52
N ALA A 31 -5.26 15.07 -1.31
CA ALA A 31 -4.48 14.34 -2.31
C ALA A 31 -5.08 12.96 -2.59
N LEU A 32 -5.52 12.25 -1.55
CA LEU A 32 -6.20 10.96 -1.69
C LEU A 32 -7.53 11.11 -2.44
N GLY A 33 -8.35 12.10 -2.09
CA GLY A 33 -9.61 12.40 -2.76
C GLY A 33 -9.42 12.73 -4.24
N ALA A 34 -8.42 13.55 -4.56
CA ALA A 34 -8.05 13.86 -5.94
C ALA A 34 -7.61 12.62 -6.73
N ALA A 35 -6.81 11.73 -6.11
CA ALA A 35 -6.40 10.48 -6.74
C ALA A 35 -7.58 9.54 -7.01
N LEU A 36 -8.51 9.38 -6.05
CA LEU A 36 -9.71 8.55 -6.20
C LEU A 36 -10.69 9.10 -7.24
N ALA A 37 -10.71 10.42 -7.46
CA ALA A 37 -11.53 11.07 -8.46
C ALA A 37 -10.90 11.05 -9.88
N SER A 38 -9.66 10.61 -10.02
CA SER A 38 -8.94 10.61 -11.28
C SER A 38 -9.15 9.32 -12.07
N ASP A 39 -8.97 9.40 -13.39
CA ASP A 39 -9.00 8.23 -14.29
C ASP A 39 -7.90 7.19 -13.98
N MET A 40 -6.92 7.56 -13.15
CA MET A 40 -5.85 6.67 -12.71
C MET A 40 -6.38 5.47 -11.91
N LEU A 41 -7.47 5.69 -11.15
CA LEU A 41 -8.14 4.68 -10.34
C LEU A 41 -9.55 4.40 -10.91
N TRP A 42 -9.61 3.90 -12.13
CA TRP A 42 -10.84 3.67 -12.91
C TRP A 42 -11.93 2.87 -12.18
N TRP A 43 -11.57 2.14 -11.14
CA TRP A 43 -12.50 1.36 -10.30
C TRP A 43 -13.04 2.15 -9.11
N ALA A 44 -12.48 3.32 -8.81
CA ALA A 44 -12.89 4.16 -7.70
C ALA A 44 -13.93 5.20 -8.14
N GLN A 45 -14.65 5.73 -7.17
CA GLN A 45 -15.54 6.87 -7.33
C GLN A 45 -15.16 7.92 -6.30
N PRO A 46 -15.35 9.21 -6.59
CA PRO A 46 -15.17 10.26 -5.61
C PRO A 46 -16.01 10.01 -4.36
N LEU A 47 -15.42 10.23 -3.20
CA LEU A 47 -16.08 10.15 -1.90
C LEU A 47 -16.22 11.54 -1.30
N ALA A 48 -17.26 11.78 -0.52
CA ALA A 48 -17.34 12.95 0.33
C ALA A 48 -16.23 12.90 1.41
N GLU A 49 -15.79 14.05 1.89
CA GLU A 49 -14.64 14.14 2.80
C GLU A 49 -14.83 13.29 4.08
N ASP A 50 -16.04 13.30 4.64
CA ASP A 50 -16.37 12.50 5.84
C ASP A 50 -16.37 11.00 5.55
N GLU A 51 -16.79 10.57 4.37
CA GLU A 51 -16.72 9.18 3.92
C GLU A 51 -15.26 8.76 3.71
N LEU A 52 -14.46 9.61 3.05
CA LEU A 52 -13.04 9.36 2.83
C LEU A 52 -12.29 9.24 4.15
N ARG A 53 -12.51 10.16 5.07
CA ARG A 53 -11.94 10.13 6.43
C ARG A 53 -12.27 8.81 7.14
N ARG A 54 -13.53 8.39 7.08
CA ARG A 54 -14.00 7.14 7.67
C ARG A 54 -13.30 5.92 7.06
N THR A 55 -13.08 5.91 5.73
CA THR A 55 -12.36 4.79 5.09
C THR A 55 -10.91 4.70 5.56
N VAL A 56 -10.24 5.84 5.78
CA VAL A 56 -8.87 5.89 6.31
C VAL A 56 -8.84 5.43 7.77
N GLU A 57 -9.75 5.92 8.60
CA GLU A 57 -9.81 5.59 10.04
C GLU A 57 -10.09 4.09 10.31
N HIS A 58 -10.83 3.43 9.41
CA HIS A 58 -11.20 2.01 9.54
C HIS A 58 -10.34 1.07 8.69
N SER A 59 -9.17 1.50 8.27
CA SER A 59 -8.26 0.69 7.46
C SER A 59 -6.81 0.87 7.92
N LEU A 60 -5.97 -0.10 7.62
CA LEU A 60 -4.53 0.09 7.71
C LEU A 60 -4.04 0.76 6.42
N CYS A 61 -3.62 1.99 6.53
CA CYS A 61 -3.19 2.80 5.39
C CYS A 61 -1.68 2.89 5.33
N PHE A 62 -1.14 2.89 4.13
CA PHE A 62 0.26 3.11 3.83
C PHE A 62 0.35 4.34 2.92
N GLY A 63 0.79 5.47 3.46
CA GLY A 63 1.09 6.67 2.68
C GLY A 63 2.52 6.64 2.19
N LEU A 64 2.73 7.07 0.95
CA LEU A 64 4.04 7.24 0.33
C LEU A 64 4.28 8.73 0.08
N TYR A 65 5.38 9.27 0.60
CA TYR A 65 5.67 10.70 0.60
C TYR A 65 7.04 10.98 0.01
N VAL A 66 7.19 12.11 -0.70
CA VAL A 66 8.49 12.72 -1.01
C VAL A 66 8.86 13.64 0.14
N ILE A 67 9.98 13.40 0.83
CA ILE A 67 10.42 14.19 2.00
C ILE A 67 11.69 15.01 1.73
N GLY A 68 12.36 14.80 0.62
CA GLY A 68 13.53 15.56 0.20
C GLY A 68 13.86 15.30 -1.27
N GLN A 69 14.16 16.33 -2.00
CA GLN A 69 14.80 16.21 -3.32
C GLN A 69 16.28 16.45 -3.14
N THR A 70 17.11 15.64 -3.78
CA THR A 70 18.55 15.91 -3.89
C THR A 70 18.72 17.09 -4.85
N THR A 71 18.60 18.32 -4.33
CA THR A 71 19.02 19.49 -5.09
C THR A 71 20.54 19.46 -5.15
N ALA A 72 21.11 19.63 -6.34
CA ALA A 72 22.56 19.71 -6.56
C ALA A 72 23.21 20.98 -5.96
N ASP A 73 22.46 21.77 -5.21
CA ASP A 73 22.95 22.94 -4.49
C ASP A 73 23.18 22.55 -3.02
N GLY A 74 24.46 22.59 -2.64
CA GLY A 74 25.00 22.19 -1.36
C GLY A 74 24.56 23.04 -0.17
N GLY A 75 23.32 22.90 0.25
CA GLY A 75 22.87 23.37 1.56
C GLY A 75 23.15 22.27 2.60
N ASN A 76 24.03 22.56 3.57
CA ASN A 76 24.32 21.71 4.71
C ASN A 76 23.05 21.50 5.56
N GLU A 77 22.28 20.44 5.29
CA GLU A 77 21.37 19.91 6.29
C GLU A 77 22.07 18.75 6.99
N ASP A 78 22.07 18.77 8.32
CA ASP A 78 22.67 17.77 9.21
C ASP A 78 22.09 16.38 8.92
N PRO A 79 22.91 15.39 8.46
CA PRO A 79 22.41 14.07 8.11
C PRO A 79 21.93 13.24 9.31
N SER A 80 22.05 13.73 10.53
CA SER A 80 21.76 12.98 11.75
C SER A 80 20.37 13.25 12.34
N SER A 81 19.59 14.17 11.77
CA SER A 81 18.22 14.43 12.20
C SER A 81 17.22 13.88 11.18
N PRO A 82 16.32 12.95 11.56
CA PRO A 82 15.20 12.65 10.71
C PRO A 82 14.37 13.92 10.54
N PRO A 83 13.92 14.30 9.31
CA PRO A 83 13.12 15.49 9.09
C PRO A 83 11.73 15.32 9.69
N LEU A 84 11.62 15.42 11.00
CA LEU A 84 10.39 15.35 11.78
C LEU A 84 9.54 16.63 11.70
N GLY A 85 9.65 17.42 10.65
CA GLY A 85 8.97 18.71 10.59
C GLY A 85 8.36 19.13 9.24
N LYS A 86 8.62 18.41 8.17
CA LYS A 86 7.95 18.64 6.88
C LYS A 86 7.36 17.34 6.40
N THR A 87 6.05 17.19 6.61
CA THR A 87 5.25 16.16 5.93
C THR A 87 5.44 16.42 4.43
N GLY A 88 6.17 15.54 3.74
CA GLY A 88 6.36 15.65 2.30
C GLY A 88 5.03 15.50 1.56
N GLU A 89 5.05 15.78 0.26
CA GLU A 89 3.90 15.56 -0.61
C GLU A 89 3.58 14.06 -0.70
N MET A 90 2.31 13.69 -0.52
CA MET A 90 1.86 12.30 -0.69
C MET A 90 1.79 11.95 -2.16
N VAL A 91 2.66 11.04 -2.60
CA VAL A 91 2.84 10.64 -4.00
C VAL A 91 2.37 9.22 -4.29
N GLY A 92 1.86 8.54 -3.30
CA GLY A 92 1.29 7.21 -3.45
C GLY A 92 0.58 6.75 -2.18
N PHE A 93 -0.19 5.68 -2.33
CA PHE A 93 -1.01 5.18 -1.24
C PHE A 93 -1.33 3.69 -1.45
N ALA A 94 -1.60 3.00 -0.36
CA ALA A 94 -2.21 1.68 -0.36
C ALA A 94 -3.10 1.56 0.88
N ARG A 95 -4.25 0.92 0.73
CA ARG A 95 -5.20 0.71 1.83
C ARG A 95 -5.50 -0.77 2.02
N LEU A 96 -5.37 -1.24 3.24
CA LEU A 96 -5.69 -2.60 3.63
C LEU A 96 -6.91 -2.58 4.57
N ILE A 97 -8.04 -3.09 4.08
CA ILE A 97 -9.23 -3.36 4.89
C ILE A 97 -8.94 -4.65 5.66
N THR A 98 -8.98 -4.61 6.99
CA THR A 98 -8.47 -5.71 7.80
C THR A 98 -9.08 -5.75 9.20
N ASP A 99 -9.05 -6.95 9.80
CA ASP A 99 -9.28 -7.17 11.23
C ASP A 99 -7.98 -7.13 12.05
N TYR A 100 -6.86 -6.77 11.43
CA TYR A 100 -5.50 -6.71 12.01
C TYR A 100 -4.96 -8.05 12.55
N ALA A 101 -5.59 -9.16 12.22
CA ALA A 101 -5.24 -10.46 12.80
C ALA A 101 -5.25 -11.59 11.76
N THR A 102 -6.37 -11.76 11.05
CA THR A 102 -6.63 -12.98 10.29
C THR A 102 -6.79 -12.75 8.80
N PHE A 103 -7.18 -11.53 8.39
CA PHE A 103 -7.53 -11.22 7.02
C PHE A 103 -7.15 -9.80 6.61
N GLY A 104 -6.76 -9.63 5.35
CA GLY A 104 -6.56 -8.34 4.72
C GLY A 104 -7.07 -8.32 3.29
N TRP A 105 -7.75 -7.22 2.90
CA TRP A 105 -8.12 -6.93 1.53
C TRP A 105 -7.40 -5.67 1.07
N LEU A 106 -6.42 -5.83 0.19
CA LEU A 106 -5.64 -4.73 -0.35
C LEU A 106 -6.39 -4.03 -1.49
N THR A 107 -6.52 -2.73 -1.38
CA THR A 107 -7.21 -1.88 -2.37
C THR A 107 -6.54 -0.50 -2.45
N ASP A 108 -6.98 0.32 -3.38
CA ASP A 108 -6.59 1.72 -3.56
C ASP A 108 -5.05 1.91 -3.64
N VAL A 109 -4.38 0.98 -4.33
CA VAL A 109 -2.92 1.02 -4.50
C VAL A 109 -2.56 1.88 -5.70
N TYR A 110 -1.83 2.96 -5.45
CA TYR A 110 -1.34 3.80 -6.52
C TYR A 110 0.00 4.47 -6.20
N VAL A 111 0.69 4.88 -7.25
CA VAL A 111 1.78 5.84 -7.25
C VAL A 111 1.49 6.84 -8.36
N LEU A 112 1.62 8.14 -8.06
CA LEU A 112 1.37 9.22 -9.01
C LEU A 112 2.26 9.04 -10.26
N PRO A 113 1.76 9.38 -11.46
CA PRO A 113 2.45 9.12 -12.73
C PRO A 113 3.90 9.63 -12.78
N GLU A 114 4.16 10.83 -12.25
CA GLU A 114 5.47 11.50 -12.21
C GLU A 114 6.49 10.80 -11.31
N HIS A 115 6.02 9.91 -10.43
CA HIS A 115 6.85 9.10 -9.53
C HIS A 115 6.95 7.63 -9.95
N ARG A 116 6.33 7.23 -11.05
CA ARG A 116 6.40 5.86 -11.58
C ARG A 116 7.78 5.57 -12.20
N GLY A 117 8.03 4.31 -12.50
CA GLY A 117 9.30 3.86 -13.07
C GLY A 117 10.46 3.77 -12.09
N LYS A 118 10.31 4.24 -10.85
CA LYS A 118 11.33 4.25 -9.80
C LYS A 118 11.24 3.06 -8.83
N GLY A 119 10.39 2.08 -9.10
CA GLY A 119 10.18 0.91 -8.24
C GLY A 119 9.44 1.20 -6.93
N LEU A 120 8.76 2.35 -6.83
CA LEU A 120 8.07 2.78 -5.60
C LEU A 120 6.84 1.93 -5.30
N GLY A 121 6.08 1.52 -6.31
CA GLY A 121 4.93 0.62 -6.11
C GLY A 121 5.34 -0.73 -5.53
N GLN A 122 6.44 -1.29 -6.04
CA GLN A 122 6.99 -2.54 -5.50
C GLN A 122 7.53 -2.35 -4.07
N TRP A 123 8.14 -1.21 -3.78
CA TRP A 123 8.63 -0.91 -2.43
C TRP A 123 7.48 -0.72 -1.44
N LEU A 124 6.44 0.05 -1.81
CA LEU A 124 5.22 0.22 -1.02
C LEU A 124 4.58 -1.13 -0.67
N THR A 125 4.46 -2.02 -1.66
CA THR A 125 3.93 -3.37 -1.44
C THR A 125 4.83 -4.23 -0.53
N ARG A 126 6.14 -4.07 -0.56
CA ARG A 126 7.06 -4.76 0.38
C ARG A 126 6.91 -4.23 1.80
N CYS A 127 6.74 -2.91 2.01
CA CYS A 127 6.44 -2.37 3.33
C CYS A 127 5.15 -2.97 3.91
N LEU A 128 4.14 -3.13 3.05
CA LEU A 128 2.89 -3.80 3.42
C LEU A 128 3.15 -5.28 3.76
N ASP A 129 3.95 -5.98 2.95
CA ASP A 129 4.27 -7.40 3.18
C ASP A 129 4.95 -7.63 4.54
N GLU A 130 5.87 -6.76 4.93
CA GLU A 130 6.53 -6.83 6.25
C GLU A 130 5.52 -6.76 7.40
N VAL A 131 4.46 -5.94 7.25
CA VAL A 131 3.42 -5.82 8.27
C VAL A 131 2.54 -7.05 8.31
N VAL A 132 1.96 -7.44 7.17
CA VAL A 132 0.99 -8.55 7.15
C VAL A 132 1.65 -9.91 7.41
N SER A 133 2.90 -10.09 6.98
CA SER A 133 3.68 -11.32 7.23
C SER A 133 4.06 -11.48 8.70
N ALA A 134 4.06 -10.40 9.48
CA ALA A 134 4.28 -10.45 10.92
C ALA A 134 3.05 -10.93 11.71
N TRP A 135 1.85 -10.95 11.11
CA TRP A 135 0.65 -11.40 11.80
C TRP A 135 0.64 -12.93 11.98
N PRO A 136 0.70 -13.42 13.22
CA PRO A 136 0.87 -14.86 13.48
C PRO A 136 -0.38 -15.68 13.14
N ARG A 137 -1.53 -15.03 13.01
CA ARG A 137 -2.83 -15.64 12.73
C ARG A 137 -3.37 -15.31 11.35
N LEU A 138 -2.58 -14.64 10.50
CA LEU A 138 -3.00 -14.33 9.13
C LEU A 138 -3.41 -15.62 8.42
N ARG A 139 -4.61 -15.61 7.87
CA ARG A 139 -5.16 -16.68 7.04
C ARG A 139 -4.98 -16.36 5.57
N ARG A 140 -5.37 -15.13 5.18
CA ARG A 140 -5.28 -14.65 3.79
C ARG A 140 -5.11 -13.15 3.73
N CYS A 141 -4.32 -12.71 2.76
CA CYS A 141 -4.36 -11.34 2.25
C CYS A 141 -4.76 -11.43 0.78
N MET A 142 -5.75 -10.67 0.36
CA MET A 142 -6.34 -10.76 -0.97
C MET A 142 -6.37 -9.40 -1.67
N LEU A 143 -6.44 -9.41 -2.99
CA LEU A 143 -6.63 -8.22 -3.81
C LEU A 143 -7.23 -8.60 -5.17
N VAL A 144 -7.63 -7.58 -5.93
CA VAL A 144 -7.92 -7.71 -7.37
C VAL A 144 -6.86 -6.94 -8.16
N ALA A 145 -6.15 -7.62 -9.03
CA ALA A 145 -5.23 -7.00 -9.99
C ALA A 145 -5.94 -6.74 -11.32
N GLY A 146 -5.80 -5.52 -11.84
CA GLY A 146 -6.51 -5.06 -13.05
C GLY A 146 -5.86 -5.48 -14.37
N ASN A 147 -4.66 -6.07 -14.33
CA ASN A 147 -3.94 -6.51 -15.52
C ASN A 147 -2.80 -7.48 -15.16
N PRO A 148 -2.28 -8.24 -16.17
CA PRO A 148 -1.22 -9.24 -15.93
C PRO A 148 0.09 -8.65 -15.37
N THR A 149 0.46 -7.44 -15.78
CA THR A 149 1.70 -6.79 -15.29
C THR A 149 1.61 -6.50 -13.79
N THR A 150 0.47 -5.97 -13.36
CA THR A 150 0.21 -5.70 -11.94
C THR A 150 0.12 -7.01 -11.14
N ALA A 151 -0.51 -8.06 -11.69
CA ALA A 151 -0.55 -9.38 -11.06
C ALA A 151 0.86 -9.93 -10.82
N LYS A 152 1.74 -9.91 -11.82
CA LYS A 152 3.15 -10.33 -11.69
C LYS A 152 3.92 -9.52 -10.65
N MET A 153 3.62 -8.22 -10.54
CA MET A 153 4.23 -7.40 -9.49
C MET A 153 3.84 -7.90 -8.09
N TYR A 154 2.56 -8.22 -7.87
CA TYR A 154 2.08 -8.74 -6.58
C TYR A 154 2.56 -10.17 -6.31
N GLU A 155 2.69 -11.02 -7.32
CA GLU A 155 3.35 -12.33 -7.19
C GLU A 155 4.77 -12.16 -6.66
N SER A 156 5.55 -11.26 -7.28
CA SER A 156 6.95 -11.01 -6.91
C SER A 156 7.12 -10.30 -5.56
N ALA A 157 6.27 -9.31 -5.26
CA ALA A 157 6.44 -8.43 -4.09
C ALA A 157 5.80 -8.99 -2.82
N LEU A 158 4.68 -9.71 -2.94
CA LEU A 158 3.87 -10.24 -1.84
C LEU A 158 3.85 -11.76 -1.77
N GLY A 159 4.43 -12.47 -2.75
CA GLY A 159 4.29 -13.92 -2.85
C GLY A 159 2.83 -14.36 -3.05
N MET A 160 2.04 -13.56 -3.74
CA MET A 160 0.64 -13.87 -4.02
C MET A 160 0.49 -14.89 -5.14
N ASN A 161 -0.59 -15.66 -5.09
CA ASN A 161 -0.99 -16.58 -6.14
C ASN A 161 -2.30 -16.13 -6.78
N ILE A 162 -2.46 -16.38 -8.08
CA ILE A 162 -3.74 -16.17 -8.76
C ILE A 162 -4.70 -17.27 -8.32
N VAL A 163 -5.82 -16.89 -7.71
CA VAL A 163 -6.88 -17.81 -7.27
C VAL A 163 -7.92 -17.98 -8.36
N CYS A 164 -8.25 -16.90 -9.04
CA CYS A 164 -9.22 -16.90 -10.13
C CYS A 164 -8.84 -15.84 -11.15
N GLU A 165 -8.87 -16.21 -12.41
CA GLU A 165 -8.84 -15.30 -13.54
C GLU A 165 -10.23 -15.24 -14.15
N LYS A 166 -10.80 -14.05 -14.28
CA LYS A 166 -12.08 -13.89 -14.95
C LYS A 166 -11.87 -14.16 -16.43
N GLY A 167 -12.41 -15.28 -16.90
CA GLY A 167 -12.24 -15.74 -18.28
C GLY A 167 -12.64 -14.71 -19.34
N THR A 168 -11.99 -14.81 -20.51
CA THR A 168 -12.23 -14.04 -21.73
C THR A 168 -11.93 -12.54 -21.65
N GLY A 169 -10.67 -12.18 -21.42
CA GLY A 169 -10.15 -10.86 -21.82
C GLY A 169 -10.44 -9.68 -20.91
N SER A 170 -11.04 -9.88 -19.71
CA SER A 170 -11.28 -8.78 -18.77
C SER A 170 -10.01 -8.34 -18.02
N GLY A 171 -8.96 -9.17 -18.01
CA GLY A 171 -7.70 -8.87 -17.32
C GLY A 171 -7.82 -8.69 -15.80
N LEU A 172 -8.88 -9.19 -15.17
CA LEU A 172 -9.05 -9.14 -13.72
C LEU A 172 -8.59 -10.45 -13.08
N PHE A 173 -7.71 -10.33 -12.10
CA PHE A 173 -7.14 -11.45 -11.36
C PHE A 173 -7.47 -11.30 -9.88
N ILE A 174 -8.13 -12.29 -9.28
CA ILE A 174 -8.23 -12.40 -7.82
C ILE A 174 -6.97 -13.13 -7.35
N MET A 175 -6.23 -12.49 -6.47
CA MET A 175 -4.97 -12.98 -5.95
C MET A 175 -5.03 -13.15 -4.44
N GLU A 176 -4.36 -14.16 -3.92
CA GLU A 176 -4.20 -14.35 -2.50
C GLU A 176 -2.74 -14.59 -2.10
N LYS A 177 -2.38 -14.10 -0.92
CA LYS A 177 -1.22 -14.53 -0.16
C LYS A 177 -1.73 -15.42 0.97
N PRO A 178 -1.41 -16.73 0.97
CA PRO A 178 -1.74 -17.61 2.09
C PRO A 178 -1.02 -17.14 3.36
N GLY A 179 -1.74 -17.15 4.47
CA GLY A 179 -1.15 -16.90 5.79
C GLY A 179 -0.45 -18.15 6.34
N ARG A 180 0.26 -17.98 7.45
CA ARG A 180 0.95 -19.08 8.15
C ARG A 180 -0.01 -20.17 8.68
N VAL A 181 -1.29 -19.84 8.82
CA VAL A 181 -2.36 -20.74 9.29
C VAL A 181 -3.35 -21.01 8.14
N ALA A 182 -2.84 -21.19 6.91
CA ALA A 182 -3.68 -21.58 5.79
C ALA A 182 -4.33 -22.93 6.09
N ILE A 183 -5.68 -22.93 6.14
CA ILE A 183 -6.44 -24.16 6.34
C ILE A 183 -6.41 -24.90 5.00
N THR A 184 -5.63 -25.97 4.92
CA THR A 184 -5.77 -26.92 3.82
C THR A 184 -7.13 -27.59 3.95
N PRO A 185 -7.98 -27.61 2.89
CA PRO A 185 -9.24 -28.33 2.96
C PRO A 185 -8.96 -29.77 3.37
N LYS A 186 -9.53 -30.21 4.48
CA LYS A 186 -9.55 -31.65 4.80
C LYS A 186 -10.45 -32.29 3.75
N ASN A 187 -9.86 -33.13 2.90
CA ASN A 187 -10.66 -33.98 2.03
C ASN A 187 -11.54 -34.85 2.94
N HIS A 188 -12.80 -34.50 3.03
CA HIS A 188 -13.82 -35.40 3.59
C HIS A 188 -14.12 -36.41 2.48
N HIS A 189 -13.56 -37.60 2.64
CA HIS A 189 -13.98 -38.80 1.91
C HIS A 189 -15.30 -39.30 2.49
#